data_cc889033eb5fb6ec66b5dd7f915a88e2
#
_entry.id   cc889033eb5fb6ec66b5dd7f915a88e2
#
_cell.length_a   1.000
_cell.length_b   1.000
_cell.length_c   1.000
_cell.angle_alpha   90.00
_cell.angle_beta   90.00
_cell.angle_gamma   90.00
#
_symmetry.space_group_name_H-M   'P 1'
#
loop_
_entity.id
_entity.type
_entity.pdbx_description
1 polymer ?
#
loop_
_entity_poly.entity_id
_entity_poly.type
_entity_poly.pdbx_seq_one_letter_code
_entity_poly.pdbx_strand_id
1 'polypeptide(L)'
;GCTVLIYDQTCATEKRRRRKRGLLATPDKTVIINELVCEGCGDCSVKSNCLSVEPVETEFGRKRRINQSTCNKDYSCVNGFCPSFVTIEGGKLKKPKKEKKGDLSSLPPIPEPVLPVAEQAWGIVVGGVGGTGVITIGSLLGMAAHLDGKGVVTQDAGGLAQKGGATWSHIQIANRQEAIYTTKVDTAKADLVIGCDSIVAANKVTLAVMQPGRTFVALNTHGTPTASFVTNPNWQFPGGNCESAVTAAVGAELVGSFDAEQVAVQLLGDSIYTNPLLLGFAWQKGRVPLSHAALMRAMELNGVQIDNNKAAFEWGRRCAHDLAAVQSLFAAAQVIEFVKQPGLTEMVAKRVEFLTGYQDAAYAAQYRAFVDKVQAAEARLGSSTRLAEAVARYLFKLMAYKDEYEVARLHTDKAFTDKIAAMFEGDYRIVHHMAPPLMAKRNEKGELVKQSFGPWLRRALGVLGGLKGLRGGVLDLFGKTAERQMERALIQEYRACIEELLGGLTPERLALAVEIARIPENIRGYGHVKERHLKAARAQWDGLMAQWRGSPTAEPRRQAA
;
A
#
# COMPACT_ATOMS: atom_id res chain seq x y z
N GLY A 1 -26.03 -22.52 30.23
CA GLY A 1 -24.74 -22.97 30.76
C GLY A 1 -23.66 -21.97 30.44
N CYS A 2 -22.58 -21.97 31.22
CA CYS A 2 -21.40 -21.15 30.95
C CYS A 2 -20.60 -21.78 29.81
N THR A 3 -20.26 -20.99 28.77
CA THR A 3 -19.42 -21.46 27.66
C THR A 3 -18.08 -20.74 27.71
N VAL A 4 -16.98 -21.47 27.61
CA VAL A 4 -15.62 -20.92 27.60
C VAL A 4 -14.99 -21.19 26.24
N LEU A 5 -14.54 -20.13 25.56
CA LEU A 5 -13.72 -20.22 24.35
C LEU A 5 -12.24 -20.03 24.70
N ILE A 6 -11.42 -21.05 24.51
CA ILE A 6 -9.98 -20.96 24.68
C ILE A 6 -9.35 -20.81 23.29
N TYR A 7 -8.65 -19.68 23.06
CA TYR A 7 -7.90 -19.42 21.83
C TYR A 7 -6.40 -19.50 22.14
N ASP A 8 -5.78 -20.60 21.76
CA ASP A 8 -4.34 -20.85 21.94
C ASP A 8 -3.63 -20.80 20.58
N GLN A 9 -3.13 -19.63 20.22
CA GLN A 9 -2.34 -19.43 19.00
C GLN A 9 -1.30 -18.32 19.20
N THR A 10 -0.06 -18.59 18.79
CA THR A 10 0.98 -17.55 18.80
C THR A 10 0.60 -16.40 17.87
N CYS A 11 0.67 -15.17 18.38
CA CYS A 11 0.44 -13.95 17.61
C CYS A 11 1.28 -13.94 16.30
N ALA A 12 0.67 -13.55 15.19
CA ALA A 12 1.34 -13.55 13.88
C ALA A 12 2.57 -12.61 13.87
N THR A 13 2.51 -11.48 14.57
CA THR A 13 3.64 -10.55 14.71
C THR A 13 4.77 -11.19 15.52
N GLU A 14 4.45 -11.90 16.59
CA GLU A 14 5.45 -12.61 17.39
C GLU A 14 6.10 -13.77 16.60
N LYS A 15 5.32 -14.52 15.80
CA LYS A 15 5.89 -15.51 14.86
C LYS A 15 6.90 -14.88 13.93
N ARG A 16 6.60 -13.67 13.36
CA ARG A 16 7.52 -12.93 12.49
C ARG A 16 8.80 -12.55 13.25
N ARG A 17 8.68 -12.02 14.47
CA ARG A 17 9.84 -11.66 15.31
C ARG A 17 10.71 -12.87 15.60
N ARG A 18 10.13 -13.99 16.00
CA ARG A 18 10.86 -15.24 16.25
C ARG A 18 11.58 -15.74 15.00
N ARG A 19 10.94 -15.70 13.84
CA ARG A 19 11.59 -16.04 12.57
C ARG A 19 12.78 -15.14 12.24
N LYS A 20 12.63 -13.83 12.41
CA LYS A 20 13.73 -12.87 12.19
C LYS A 20 14.91 -13.08 13.16
N ARG A 21 14.65 -13.59 14.36
CA ARG A 21 15.67 -13.95 15.38
C ARG A 21 16.21 -15.37 15.25
N GLY A 22 15.75 -16.15 14.28
CA GLY A 22 16.15 -17.55 14.12
C GLY A 22 15.52 -18.52 15.13
N LEU A 23 14.59 -18.06 15.97
CA LEU A 23 13.91 -18.86 17.00
C LEU A 23 12.72 -19.66 16.46
N LEU A 24 12.34 -19.44 15.22
CA LEU A 24 11.27 -20.17 14.53
C LEU A 24 11.66 -20.33 13.05
N ALA A 25 11.44 -21.53 12.51
CA ALA A 25 11.71 -21.81 11.11
C ALA A 25 10.90 -20.89 10.19
N THR A 26 11.56 -20.28 9.20
CA THR A 26 10.90 -19.49 8.17
C THR A 26 10.40 -20.44 7.08
N PRO A 27 9.09 -20.44 6.75
CA PRO A 27 8.58 -21.24 5.66
C PRO A 27 9.30 -20.92 4.35
N ASP A 28 9.67 -21.95 3.60
CA ASP A 28 10.37 -21.84 2.32
C ASP A 28 9.40 -21.51 1.18
N LYS A 29 8.51 -20.57 1.42
CA LYS A 29 7.59 -20.04 0.41
C LYS A 29 7.26 -18.58 0.67
N THR A 30 7.05 -17.85 -0.41
CA THR A 30 6.72 -16.43 -0.41
C THR A 30 5.55 -16.17 -1.35
N VAL A 31 4.53 -15.46 -0.88
CA VAL A 31 3.34 -15.14 -1.68
C VAL A 31 3.56 -13.82 -2.43
N ILE A 32 3.20 -13.82 -3.70
CA ILE A 32 3.21 -12.67 -4.59
C ILE A 32 1.83 -12.51 -5.24
N ILE A 33 1.41 -11.29 -5.46
CA ILE A 33 0.25 -10.96 -6.27
C ILE A 33 0.74 -10.52 -7.66
N ASN A 34 0.20 -11.13 -8.71
CA ASN A 34 0.35 -10.61 -10.06
C ASN A 34 -0.58 -9.41 -10.22
N GLU A 35 -0.03 -8.21 -10.23
CA GLU A 35 -0.79 -6.95 -10.30
C GLU A 35 -1.54 -6.79 -11.61
N LEU A 36 -1.03 -7.37 -12.71
CA LEU A 36 -1.71 -7.37 -14.00
C LEU A 36 -3.05 -8.16 -13.94
N VAL A 37 -3.06 -9.26 -13.19
CA VAL A 37 -4.25 -10.10 -12.97
C VAL A 37 -5.15 -9.52 -11.88
N CYS A 38 -4.60 -8.83 -10.88
CA CYS A 38 -5.36 -8.30 -9.75
C CYS A 38 -6.43 -7.30 -10.19
N GLU A 39 -7.67 -7.46 -9.67
CA GLU A 39 -8.80 -6.55 -9.91
C GLU A 39 -9.01 -5.51 -8.79
N GLY A 40 -8.17 -5.51 -7.75
CA GLY A 40 -8.27 -4.57 -6.64
C GLY A 40 -9.56 -4.72 -5.80
N CYS A 41 -10.21 -5.88 -5.84
CA CYS A 41 -11.52 -6.11 -5.21
C CYS A 41 -11.50 -6.14 -3.67
N GLY A 42 -10.34 -6.36 -3.04
CA GLY A 42 -10.18 -6.38 -1.60
C GLY A 42 -10.56 -7.70 -0.92
N ASP A 43 -11.04 -8.71 -1.62
CA ASP A 43 -11.46 -9.99 -1.02
C ASP A 43 -10.32 -10.69 -0.25
N CYS A 44 -9.08 -10.59 -0.72
CA CYS A 44 -7.90 -11.07 -0.02
C CYS A 44 -7.67 -10.36 1.32
N SER A 45 -7.93 -9.06 1.41
CA SER A 45 -7.82 -8.30 2.65
C SER A 45 -8.90 -8.72 3.64
N VAL A 46 -10.15 -8.88 3.20
CA VAL A 46 -11.28 -9.36 4.03
C VAL A 46 -11.01 -10.77 4.56
N LYS A 47 -10.48 -11.68 3.73
CA LYS A 47 -10.20 -13.06 4.13
C LYS A 47 -9.01 -13.19 5.08
N SER A 48 -8.02 -12.31 4.99
CA SER A 48 -6.79 -12.39 5.79
C SER A 48 -6.75 -11.41 6.95
N ASN A 49 -7.52 -10.36 6.90
CA ASN A 49 -7.43 -9.22 7.83
C ASN A 49 -5.96 -8.74 7.98
N CYS A 50 -5.19 -8.75 6.88
CA CYS A 50 -3.75 -8.55 6.87
C CYS A 50 -3.37 -7.19 6.28
N LEU A 51 -2.68 -6.36 7.05
CA LEU A 51 -2.21 -5.05 6.62
C LEU A 51 -0.98 -5.10 5.69
N SER A 52 -0.36 -6.27 5.53
CA SER A 52 0.73 -6.46 4.54
C SER A 52 0.22 -6.61 3.10
N VAL A 53 -1.10 -6.73 2.91
CA VAL A 53 -1.75 -6.63 1.60
C VAL A 53 -2.04 -5.15 1.36
N GLU A 54 -1.19 -4.48 0.60
CA GLU A 54 -1.22 -3.03 0.38
C GLU A 54 -1.87 -2.66 -0.95
N PRO A 55 -2.46 -1.46 -1.05
CA PRO A 55 -2.86 -0.92 -2.34
C PRO A 55 -1.62 -0.51 -3.13
N VAL A 56 -1.71 -0.63 -4.44
CA VAL A 56 -0.74 -0.06 -5.37
C VAL A 56 -1.51 0.60 -6.52
N GLU A 57 -1.23 1.86 -6.76
CA GLU A 57 -1.80 2.56 -7.91
C GLU A 57 -0.99 2.18 -9.15
N THR A 58 -1.69 1.79 -10.19
CA THR A 58 -1.09 1.45 -11.48
C THR A 58 -1.81 2.21 -12.58
N GLU A 59 -1.20 2.24 -13.77
CA GLU A 59 -1.82 2.81 -14.96
C GLU A 59 -3.21 2.20 -15.28
N PHE A 60 -3.39 0.91 -14.92
CA PHE A 60 -4.64 0.18 -15.09
C PHE A 60 -5.53 0.20 -13.83
N GLY A 61 -5.37 1.22 -12.98
CA GLY A 61 -6.12 1.41 -11.75
C GLY A 61 -5.47 0.76 -10.52
N ARG A 62 -6.20 0.83 -9.40
CA ARG A 62 -5.73 0.34 -8.11
C ARG A 62 -5.68 -1.18 -8.08
N LYS A 63 -4.53 -1.71 -7.67
CA LYS A 63 -4.23 -3.13 -7.49
C LYS A 63 -3.86 -3.43 -6.04
N ARG A 64 -3.43 -4.67 -5.78
CA ARG A 64 -2.88 -5.11 -4.50
C ARG A 64 -1.48 -5.67 -4.71
N ARG A 65 -0.62 -5.44 -3.72
CA ARG A 65 0.69 -6.10 -3.60
C ARG A 65 0.88 -6.61 -2.17
N ILE A 66 1.87 -7.46 -1.96
CA ILE A 66 2.25 -7.91 -0.63
C ILE A 66 3.56 -7.24 -0.23
N ASN A 67 3.52 -6.47 0.85
CA ASN A 67 4.73 -5.94 1.48
C ASN A 67 5.48 -7.11 2.15
N GLN A 68 6.61 -7.50 1.57
CA GLN A 68 7.39 -8.64 2.04
C GLN A 68 8.08 -8.36 3.38
N SER A 69 8.38 -7.10 3.71
CA SER A 69 8.98 -6.71 4.99
C SER A 69 8.03 -6.91 6.16
N THR A 70 6.72 -6.70 5.95
CA THR A 70 5.69 -6.80 6.99
C THR A 70 4.91 -8.12 6.96
N CYS A 71 5.07 -8.95 5.93
CA CYS A 71 4.36 -10.21 5.75
C CYS A 71 4.67 -11.22 6.87
N ASN A 72 3.63 -11.76 7.50
CA ASN A 72 3.76 -12.76 8.56
C ASN A 72 3.88 -14.19 8.05
N LYS A 73 3.78 -14.41 6.75
CA LYS A 73 3.80 -15.73 6.11
C LYS A 73 2.77 -16.72 6.71
N ASP A 74 1.56 -16.25 6.94
CA ASP A 74 0.42 -17.07 7.38
C ASP A 74 -0.44 -17.56 6.20
N TYR A 75 -0.26 -16.95 5.02
CA TYR A 75 -0.88 -17.31 3.75
C TYR A 75 -2.40 -17.17 3.68
N SER A 76 -3.06 -16.65 4.70
CA SER A 76 -4.52 -16.47 4.72
C SER A 76 -5.06 -15.59 3.57
N CYS A 77 -4.23 -14.66 3.08
CA CYS A 77 -4.57 -13.83 1.91
C CYS A 77 -4.80 -14.65 0.62
N VAL A 78 -4.18 -15.82 0.50
CA VAL A 78 -4.39 -16.72 -0.64
C VAL A 78 -5.81 -17.27 -0.68
N ASN A 79 -6.57 -17.25 0.43
CA ASN A 79 -7.97 -17.66 0.48
C ASN A 79 -8.92 -16.67 -0.23
N GLY A 80 -8.45 -15.44 -0.56
CA GLY A 80 -9.21 -14.53 -1.43
C GLY A 80 -9.47 -15.17 -2.80
N PHE A 81 -10.70 -15.05 -3.30
CA PHE A 81 -11.12 -15.70 -4.54
C PHE A 81 -10.66 -14.89 -5.75
N CYS A 82 -9.41 -15.07 -6.14
CA CYS A 82 -8.89 -14.54 -7.41
C CYS A 82 -7.68 -15.35 -7.89
N PRO A 83 -7.39 -15.39 -9.21
CA PRO A 83 -6.26 -16.11 -9.78
C PRO A 83 -4.93 -15.33 -9.71
N SER A 84 -4.90 -14.13 -9.11
CA SER A 84 -3.68 -13.28 -9.12
C SER A 84 -2.56 -13.77 -8.20
N PHE A 85 -2.85 -14.71 -7.29
CA PHE A 85 -1.88 -15.21 -6.33
C PHE A 85 -0.95 -16.26 -6.94
N VAL A 86 0.35 -16.07 -6.69
CA VAL A 86 1.36 -17.09 -6.89
C VAL A 86 2.19 -17.26 -5.63
N THR A 87 2.71 -18.45 -5.41
CA THR A 87 3.67 -18.74 -4.34
C THR A 87 5.02 -19.10 -4.97
N ILE A 88 6.06 -18.47 -4.51
CA ILE A 88 7.45 -18.80 -4.85
C ILE A 88 7.97 -19.72 -3.77
N GLU A 89 8.37 -20.93 -4.13
CA GLU A 89 8.90 -21.97 -3.23
C GLU A 89 10.36 -22.25 -3.59
N GLY A 90 11.23 -22.37 -2.58
CA GLY A 90 12.67 -22.65 -2.71
C GLY A 90 13.53 -21.40 -2.91
N GLY A 91 12.97 -20.27 -3.36
CA GLY A 91 13.71 -19.04 -3.61
C GLY A 91 13.85 -18.15 -2.38
N LYS A 92 14.96 -17.41 -2.34
CA LYS A 92 15.18 -16.37 -1.33
C LYS A 92 14.97 -14.99 -1.94
N LEU A 93 14.34 -14.08 -1.18
CA LEU A 93 14.29 -12.68 -1.59
C LEU A 93 15.71 -12.12 -1.69
N LYS A 94 16.02 -11.52 -2.83
CA LYS A 94 17.29 -10.82 -3.02
C LYS A 94 17.39 -9.70 -2.01
N LYS A 95 18.48 -9.70 -1.27
CA LYS A 95 18.84 -8.56 -0.42
C LYS A 95 19.47 -7.48 -1.29
N PRO A 96 19.31 -6.19 -0.95
CA PRO A 96 20.09 -5.14 -1.58
C PRO A 96 21.59 -5.54 -1.53
N LYS A 97 22.28 -5.50 -2.66
CA LYS A 97 23.72 -5.82 -2.69
C LYS A 97 24.43 -4.83 -1.77
N LYS A 98 25.03 -5.32 -0.70
CA LYS A 98 25.81 -4.52 0.26
C LYS A 98 26.93 -3.71 -0.42
N GLU A 99 27.41 -4.19 -1.58
CA GLU A 99 28.64 -3.70 -2.19
C GLU A 99 28.52 -2.38 -2.99
N LYS A 100 27.34 -1.83 -3.24
CA LYS A 100 27.24 -0.63 -4.10
C LYS A 100 26.27 0.48 -3.65
N LYS A 101 25.41 0.28 -2.65
CA LYS A 101 24.36 1.27 -2.34
C LYS A 101 24.27 1.72 -0.87
N GLY A 102 25.01 1.12 0.05
CA GLY A 102 24.86 1.38 1.47
C GLY A 102 26.18 1.36 2.26
N ASP A 103 27.33 1.48 1.61
CA ASP A 103 28.61 1.60 2.33
C ASP A 103 28.80 3.03 2.81
N LEU A 104 28.44 3.23 4.08
CA LEU A 104 28.61 4.51 4.77
C LEU A 104 30.07 4.94 4.85
N SER A 105 31.03 3.99 4.81
CA SER A 105 32.46 4.28 4.91
C SER A 105 33.03 4.96 3.66
N SER A 106 32.39 4.77 2.51
CA SER A 106 32.79 5.39 1.23
C SER A 106 32.27 6.82 1.05
N LEU A 107 31.37 7.27 1.93
CA LEU A 107 30.74 8.58 1.83
C LEU A 107 31.50 9.63 2.66
N PRO A 108 31.56 10.90 2.21
CA PRO A 108 32.23 11.96 2.97
C PRO A 108 31.61 12.09 4.37
N PRO A 109 32.42 12.52 5.37
CA PRO A 109 31.92 12.80 6.71
C PRO A 109 30.88 13.94 6.67
N ILE A 110 29.92 13.88 7.56
CA ILE A 110 28.91 14.94 7.75
C ILE A 110 29.21 15.69 9.07
N PRO A 111 28.87 16.97 9.17
CA PRO A 111 29.15 17.74 10.38
C PRO A 111 28.35 17.18 11.57
N GLU A 112 28.94 17.29 12.76
CA GLU A 112 28.23 16.97 14.00
C GLU A 112 27.20 18.07 14.31
N PRO A 113 26.00 17.70 14.79
CA PRO A 113 24.98 18.68 15.14
C PRO A 113 25.31 19.38 16.46
N VAL A 114 24.80 20.59 16.63
CA VAL A 114 24.75 21.22 17.93
C VAL A 114 23.63 20.58 18.75
N LEU A 115 23.99 19.94 19.84
CA LEU A 115 23.00 19.24 20.69
C LEU A 115 22.33 20.24 21.65
N PRO A 116 21.02 20.03 21.94
CA PRO A 116 20.31 20.90 22.87
C PRO A 116 20.78 20.66 24.32
N VAL A 117 20.78 21.73 25.11
CA VAL A 117 21.05 21.64 26.53
C VAL A 117 19.74 21.42 27.27
N ALA A 118 19.64 20.31 28.01
CA ALA A 118 18.43 19.91 28.74
C ALA A 118 18.49 20.33 30.22
N GLU A 119 18.55 21.62 30.48
CA GLU A 119 18.50 22.15 31.86
C GLU A 119 17.18 21.87 32.53
N GLN A 120 16.12 22.04 31.78
CA GLN A 120 14.74 21.63 32.08
C GLN A 120 14.40 20.32 31.37
N ALA A 121 13.31 19.67 31.73
CA ALA A 121 12.87 18.46 31.07
C ALA A 121 12.65 18.70 29.58
N TRP A 122 13.44 18.03 28.74
CA TRP A 122 13.33 17.98 27.29
C TRP A 122 12.35 16.87 26.93
N GLY A 123 11.17 17.24 26.42
CA GLY A 123 10.09 16.31 26.12
C GLY A 123 10.19 15.73 24.72
N ILE A 124 10.31 14.40 24.62
CA ILE A 124 10.29 13.66 23.36
C ILE A 124 9.08 12.73 23.34
N VAL A 125 8.32 12.74 22.24
CA VAL A 125 7.23 11.78 22.02
C VAL A 125 7.51 11.00 20.74
N VAL A 126 7.57 9.68 20.86
CA VAL A 126 7.68 8.77 19.72
C VAL A 126 6.31 8.15 19.48
N GLY A 127 5.71 8.40 18.33
CA GLY A 127 4.38 7.90 17.99
C GLY A 127 4.40 7.04 16.73
N GLY A 128 3.67 5.92 16.75
CA GLY A 128 3.59 5.04 15.58
C GLY A 128 2.66 3.85 15.79
N VAL A 129 2.69 2.92 14.85
CA VAL A 129 1.88 1.70 14.89
C VAL A 129 2.49 0.67 15.85
N GLY A 130 1.68 0.06 16.69
CA GLY A 130 2.09 -0.98 17.61
C GLY A 130 2.78 -2.16 16.92
N GLY A 131 3.88 -2.62 17.50
CA GLY A 131 4.67 -3.72 16.96
C GLY A 131 5.74 -3.34 15.92
N THR A 132 5.88 -2.06 15.57
CA THR A 132 6.90 -1.58 14.62
C THR A 132 8.20 -1.09 15.29
N GLY A 133 8.28 -1.11 16.61
CA GLY A 133 9.49 -0.74 17.36
C GLY A 133 9.47 0.67 17.98
N VAL A 134 8.30 1.30 18.12
CA VAL A 134 8.13 2.61 18.78
C VAL A 134 8.71 2.58 20.20
N ILE A 135 8.32 1.59 21.01
CA ILE A 135 8.81 1.41 22.40
C ILE A 135 10.33 1.16 22.43
N THR A 136 10.88 0.49 21.41
CA THR A 136 12.32 0.26 21.32
C THR A 136 13.09 1.58 21.22
N ILE A 137 12.58 2.57 20.48
CA ILE A 137 13.20 3.90 20.40
C ILE A 137 13.17 4.59 21.75
N GLY A 138 12.05 4.53 22.48
CA GLY A 138 11.95 5.04 23.84
C GLY A 138 12.97 4.40 24.79
N SER A 139 13.10 3.07 24.73
CA SER A 139 14.08 2.33 25.55
C SER A 139 15.54 2.68 25.18
N LEU A 140 15.85 2.89 23.89
CA LEU A 140 17.20 3.32 23.45
C LEU A 140 17.51 4.72 23.96
N LEU A 141 16.55 5.66 23.88
CA LEU A 141 16.73 7.03 24.40
C LEU A 141 16.91 7.03 25.92
N GLY A 142 16.12 6.22 26.64
CA GLY A 142 16.25 6.07 28.10
C GLY A 142 17.62 5.51 28.50
N MET A 143 18.09 4.46 27.83
CA MET A 143 19.41 3.88 28.09
C MET A 143 20.54 4.85 27.74
N ALA A 144 20.43 5.55 26.61
CA ALA A 144 21.44 6.53 26.22
C ALA A 144 21.52 7.71 27.19
N ALA A 145 20.38 8.18 27.71
CA ALA A 145 20.35 9.23 28.74
C ALA A 145 21.04 8.77 30.03
N HIS A 146 20.80 7.54 30.46
CA HIS A 146 21.50 6.96 31.60
C HIS A 146 23.03 6.89 31.37
N LEU A 147 23.47 6.46 30.19
CA LEU A 147 24.88 6.39 29.82
C LEU A 147 25.54 7.77 29.77
N ASP A 148 24.83 8.82 29.41
CA ASP A 148 25.29 10.22 29.43
C ASP A 148 25.21 10.85 30.83
N GLY A 149 24.83 10.10 31.87
CA GLY A 149 24.68 10.59 33.24
C GLY A 149 23.54 11.59 33.42
N LYS A 150 22.52 11.57 32.55
CA LYS A 150 21.36 12.48 32.61
C LYS A 150 20.18 11.83 33.35
N GLY A 151 19.33 12.68 33.91
CA GLY A 151 18.03 12.28 34.41
C GLY A 151 17.12 11.87 33.25
N VAL A 152 16.36 10.80 33.45
CA VAL A 152 15.40 10.33 32.44
C VAL A 152 14.18 9.65 33.05
N VAL A 153 13.03 9.89 32.44
CA VAL A 153 11.80 9.15 32.70
C VAL A 153 11.21 8.72 31.36
N THR A 154 10.82 7.47 31.25
CA THR A 154 10.13 6.93 30.08
C THR A 154 8.78 6.36 30.47
N GLN A 155 7.75 6.64 29.68
CA GLN A 155 6.42 6.05 29.85
C GLN A 155 5.85 5.64 28.50
N ASP A 156 5.57 4.37 28.37
CA ASP A 156 4.96 3.80 27.17
C ASP A 156 3.44 3.71 27.32
N ALA A 157 2.73 4.13 26.28
CA ALA A 157 1.30 3.97 26.15
C ALA A 157 1.03 3.04 24.95
N GLY A 158 0.91 1.75 25.24
CA GLY A 158 0.62 0.72 24.25
C GLY A 158 -0.86 0.43 24.15
N GLY A 159 -1.40 0.38 22.93
CA GLY A 159 -2.72 -0.20 22.68
C GLY A 159 -2.67 -1.74 22.74
N LEU A 160 -3.80 -2.38 23.01
CA LEU A 160 -3.91 -3.85 23.01
C LEU A 160 -3.75 -4.45 21.60
N ALA A 161 -4.00 -3.68 20.55
CA ALA A 161 -3.88 -4.11 19.16
C ALA A 161 -2.45 -3.91 18.65
N GLN A 162 -1.69 -4.99 18.46
CA GLN A 162 -0.31 -4.94 17.96
C GLN A 162 -0.18 -4.69 16.44
N LYS A 163 -1.26 -4.70 15.69
CA LYS A 163 -1.31 -4.28 14.28
C LYS A 163 -2.45 -3.29 14.07
N GLY A 164 -2.08 -2.06 13.68
CA GLY A 164 -3.03 -0.98 13.41
C GLY A 164 -3.47 -0.18 14.63
N GLY A 165 -3.04 -0.54 15.85
CA GLY A 165 -3.25 0.27 17.05
C GLY A 165 -2.13 1.31 17.22
N ALA A 166 -2.49 2.52 17.64
CA ALA A 166 -1.53 3.56 17.95
C ALA A 166 -0.77 3.23 19.24
N THR A 167 0.52 3.54 19.25
CA THR A 167 1.42 3.35 20.39
C THR A 167 2.27 4.60 20.52
N TRP A 168 2.48 5.05 21.76
CA TRP A 168 3.32 6.19 22.09
C TRP A 168 4.36 5.81 23.13
N SER A 169 5.54 6.39 23.02
CA SER A 169 6.54 6.42 24.06
C SER A 169 6.82 7.88 24.40
N HIS A 170 6.61 8.27 25.65
CA HIS A 170 6.94 9.57 26.19
C HIS A 170 8.28 9.47 26.89
N ILE A 171 9.21 10.33 26.56
CA ILE A 171 10.54 10.36 27.14
C ILE A 171 10.80 11.79 27.61
N GLN A 172 11.21 11.95 28.85
CA GLN A 172 11.69 13.22 29.38
C GLN A 172 13.14 13.08 29.80
N ILE A 173 13.99 13.94 29.32
CA ILE A 173 15.45 13.94 29.57
C ILE A 173 15.82 15.29 30.15
N ALA A 174 16.61 15.29 31.23
CA ALA A 174 17.15 16.51 31.80
C ALA A 174 18.61 16.30 32.27
N ASN A 175 19.38 17.38 32.45
CA ASN A 175 20.73 17.26 32.97
C ASN A 175 20.74 16.65 34.38
N ARG A 176 19.67 16.77 35.15
CA ARG A 176 19.52 16.18 36.49
C ARG A 176 18.12 15.60 36.65
N GLN A 177 18.01 14.48 37.39
CA GLN A 177 16.75 13.77 37.59
C GLN A 177 15.69 14.62 38.26
N GLU A 178 16.09 15.52 39.17
CA GLU A 178 15.18 16.38 39.93
C GLU A 178 14.49 17.46 39.08
N ALA A 179 14.96 17.67 37.85
CA ALA A 179 14.31 18.57 36.90
C ALA A 179 13.11 17.94 36.15
N ILE A 180 12.82 16.65 36.41
CA ILE A 180 11.73 15.91 35.77
C ILE A 180 10.63 15.65 36.81
N TYR A 181 9.48 16.29 36.66
CA TYR A 181 8.38 16.24 37.64
C TYR A 181 7.22 15.34 37.21
N THR A 182 7.16 14.91 35.93
CA THR A 182 6.05 14.12 35.39
C THR A 182 6.59 12.95 34.59
N THR A 183 5.76 11.91 34.44
CA THR A 183 6.12 10.73 33.66
C THR A 183 5.76 10.87 32.17
N LYS A 184 4.80 11.74 31.85
CA LYS A 184 4.37 12.02 30.46
C LYS A 184 4.80 13.42 30.05
N VAL A 185 5.10 13.57 28.77
CA VAL A 185 5.15 14.87 28.14
C VAL A 185 3.76 15.45 28.13
N ASP A 186 3.57 16.61 28.73
CA ASP A 186 2.29 17.27 28.89
C ASP A 186 1.86 18.04 27.63
N THR A 187 0.63 18.56 27.65
CA THR A 187 0.06 19.37 26.58
C THR A 187 0.98 20.55 26.23
N ALA A 188 1.28 20.72 24.94
CA ALA A 188 2.15 21.77 24.40
C ALA A 188 3.56 21.80 25.05
N LYS A 189 4.10 20.64 25.44
CA LYS A 189 5.42 20.54 26.10
C LYS A 189 6.42 19.66 25.36
N ALA A 190 6.08 19.10 24.22
CA ALA A 190 7.04 18.36 23.42
C ALA A 190 8.06 19.29 22.74
N ASP A 191 9.33 18.95 22.85
CA ASP A 191 10.42 19.58 22.09
C ASP A 191 10.68 18.84 20.78
N LEU A 192 10.41 17.51 20.79
CA LEU A 192 10.55 16.64 19.62
C LEU A 192 9.38 15.67 19.56
N VAL A 193 8.80 15.51 18.38
CA VAL A 193 7.93 14.38 18.03
C VAL A 193 8.60 13.56 16.92
N ILE A 194 8.80 12.25 17.15
CA ILE A 194 9.21 11.30 16.14
C ILE A 194 7.95 10.57 15.66
N GLY A 195 7.41 11.02 14.54
CA GLY A 195 6.22 10.47 13.90
C GLY A 195 6.59 9.29 13.00
N CYS A 196 6.68 8.08 13.58
CA CYS A 196 6.97 6.86 12.83
C CYS A 196 5.83 6.47 11.86
N ASP A 197 4.63 7.00 12.10
CA ASP A 197 3.43 6.86 11.27
C ASP A 197 2.66 8.18 11.24
N SER A 198 2.29 8.64 10.04
CA SER A 198 1.64 9.95 9.85
C SER A 198 0.24 10.03 10.48
N ILE A 199 -0.53 8.93 10.48
CA ILE A 199 -1.87 8.92 11.09
C ILE A 199 -1.77 9.06 12.61
N VAL A 200 -0.79 8.37 13.21
CA VAL A 200 -0.54 8.47 14.66
C VAL A 200 0.03 9.85 15.01
N ALA A 201 0.92 10.40 14.19
CA ALA A 201 1.46 11.75 14.39
C ALA A 201 0.37 12.83 14.31
N ALA A 202 -0.61 12.67 13.42
CA ALA A 202 -1.77 13.57 13.28
C ALA A 202 -2.95 13.25 14.22
N ASN A 203 -2.80 12.28 15.13
CA ASN A 203 -3.82 11.95 16.12
C ASN A 203 -3.94 13.09 17.16
N LYS A 204 -5.16 13.31 17.66
CA LYS A 204 -5.43 14.34 18.69
C LYS A 204 -4.50 14.26 19.91
N VAL A 205 -4.14 13.04 20.33
CA VAL A 205 -3.23 12.82 21.47
C VAL A 205 -1.81 13.33 21.15
N THR A 206 -1.31 13.08 19.93
CA THR A 206 0.01 13.54 19.52
C THR A 206 0.02 15.04 19.22
N LEU A 207 -1.03 15.55 18.54
CA LEU A 207 -1.14 16.99 18.27
C LEU A 207 -1.24 17.81 19.57
N ALA A 208 -1.88 17.29 20.61
CA ALA A 208 -2.04 17.99 21.89
C ALA A 208 -0.70 18.27 22.59
N VAL A 209 0.32 17.46 22.41
CA VAL A 209 1.65 17.70 23.03
C VAL A 209 2.52 18.67 22.23
N MET A 210 2.14 18.97 20.99
CA MET A 210 2.88 19.90 20.11
C MET A 210 2.60 21.35 20.47
N GLN A 211 3.60 22.20 20.25
CA GLN A 211 3.52 23.65 20.44
C GLN A 211 4.10 24.37 19.22
N PRO A 212 3.39 25.34 18.64
CA PRO A 212 3.91 26.19 17.56
C PRO A 212 5.23 26.88 17.95
N GLY A 213 6.17 26.90 17.04
CA GLY A 213 7.48 27.54 17.25
C GLY A 213 8.46 26.81 18.19
N ARG A 214 8.03 25.69 18.80
CA ARG A 214 8.87 24.90 19.73
C ARG A 214 9.10 23.48 19.24
N THR A 215 8.03 22.74 19.00
CA THR A 215 8.10 21.30 18.72
C THR A 215 8.64 21.04 17.31
N PHE A 216 9.76 20.36 17.22
CA PHE A 216 10.20 19.80 15.94
C PHE A 216 9.55 18.44 15.69
N VAL A 217 9.14 18.17 14.46
CA VAL A 217 8.55 16.89 14.08
C VAL A 217 9.40 16.22 12.99
N ALA A 218 9.94 15.05 13.30
CA ALA A 218 10.54 14.14 12.32
C ALA A 218 9.46 13.15 11.86
N LEU A 219 8.96 13.30 10.63
CA LEU A 219 7.76 12.61 10.16
C LEU A 219 8.06 11.62 9.03
N ASN A 220 7.68 10.36 9.24
CA ASN A 220 7.61 9.40 8.16
C ASN A 220 6.33 9.59 7.35
N THR A 221 6.46 9.85 6.05
CA THR A 221 5.33 10.05 5.14
C THR A 221 4.85 8.76 4.49
N HIS A 222 5.50 7.63 4.75
CA HIS A 222 5.08 6.34 4.19
C HIS A 222 3.64 5.98 4.57
N GLY A 223 2.84 5.61 3.56
CA GLY A 223 1.44 5.27 3.74
C GLY A 223 1.21 3.84 4.22
N THR A 224 0.96 3.65 5.50
CA THR A 224 0.60 2.34 6.05
C THR A 224 -0.91 2.12 6.03
N PRO A 225 -1.42 1.02 5.42
CA PRO A 225 -2.84 0.69 5.46
C PRO A 225 -3.35 0.49 6.89
N THR A 226 -4.52 1.04 7.18
CA THR A 226 -5.21 0.83 8.46
C THR A 226 -6.25 -0.29 8.37
N ALA A 227 -6.90 -0.63 9.50
CA ALA A 227 -8.01 -1.57 9.52
C ALA A 227 -9.16 -1.16 8.58
N SER A 228 -9.37 0.14 8.38
CA SER A 228 -10.37 0.66 7.44
C SER A 228 -10.13 0.22 6.00
N PHE A 229 -8.87 -0.03 5.61
CA PHE A 229 -8.52 -0.54 4.29
C PHE A 229 -9.01 -1.97 4.06
N VAL A 230 -9.12 -2.78 5.11
CA VAL A 230 -9.61 -4.17 5.02
C VAL A 230 -11.08 -4.19 4.60
N THR A 231 -11.89 -3.31 5.18
CA THR A 231 -13.34 -3.22 4.95
C THR A 231 -13.70 -2.33 3.76
N ASN A 232 -12.89 -1.30 3.49
CA ASN A 232 -13.09 -0.37 2.37
C ASN A 232 -11.94 -0.49 1.35
N PRO A 233 -12.12 -1.24 0.23
CA PRO A 233 -11.09 -1.40 -0.79
C PRO A 233 -10.72 -0.09 -1.50
N ASN A 234 -11.55 0.94 -1.39
CA ASN A 234 -11.35 2.27 -1.95
C ASN A 234 -10.71 3.26 -0.95
N TRP A 235 -10.46 2.81 0.28
CA TRP A 235 -9.81 3.66 1.29
C TRP A 235 -8.50 4.25 0.74
N GLN A 236 -8.35 5.55 0.92
CA GLN A 236 -7.14 6.27 0.54
C GLN A 236 -6.38 6.68 1.80
N PHE A 237 -5.07 6.56 1.74
CA PHE A 237 -4.20 7.02 2.82
C PHE A 237 -4.31 8.55 2.94
N PRO A 238 -4.65 9.08 4.12
CA PRO A 238 -4.87 10.52 4.30
C PRO A 238 -3.57 11.31 4.51
N GLY A 239 -2.47 10.89 3.88
CA GLY A 239 -1.12 11.40 4.12
C GLY A 239 -1.00 12.92 4.04
N GLY A 240 -1.52 13.54 2.98
CA GLY A 240 -1.50 14.99 2.82
C GLY A 240 -2.28 15.73 3.91
N ASN A 241 -3.42 15.20 4.35
CA ASN A 241 -4.18 15.78 5.46
C ASN A 241 -3.44 15.62 6.80
N CYS A 242 -2.77 14.48 7.00
CA CYS A 242 -1.96 14.25 8.20
C CYS A 242 -0.77 15.21 8.26
N GLU A 243 -0.04 15.34 7.18
CA GLU A 243 1.10 16.27 7.09
C GLU A 243 0.66 17.73 7.28
N SER A 244 -0.45 18.12 6.65
CA SER A 244 -1.03 19.46 6.83
C SER A 244 -1.45 19.73 8.27
N ALA A 245 -2.04 18.75 8.96
CA ALA A 245 -2.44 18.89 10.37
C ALA A 245 -1.22 19.06 11.29
N VAL A 246 -0.15 18.28 11.06
CA VAL A 246 1.11 18.41 11.80
C VAL A 246 1.77 19.76 11.53
N THR A 247 1.84 20.17 10.27
CA THR A 247 2.39 21.46 9.86
C THR A 247 1.63 22.64 10.48
N ALA A 248 0.31 22.57 10.53
CA ALA A 248 -0.52 23.58 11.17
C ALA A 248 -0.29 23.65 12.69
N ALA A 249 0.06 22.52 13.32
CA ALA A 249 0.28 22.46 14.76
C ALA A 249 1.64 23.06 15.20
N VAL A 250 2.69 23.03 14.35
CA VAL A 250 4.04 23.43 14.77
C VAL A 250 4.68 24.53 13.92
N GLY A 251 4.25 24.70 12.67
CA GLY A 251 4.88 25.53 11.65
C GLY A 251 5.67 24.69 10.65
N ALA A 252 5.68 25.11 9.38
CA ALA A 252 6.29 24.35 8.28
C ALA A 252 7.80 24.15 8.43
N GLU A 253 8.48 25.13 9.01
CA GLU A 253 9.94 25.13 9.25
C GLU A 253 10.38 24.15 10.34
N LEU A 254 9.44 23.68 11.15
CA LEU A 254 9.69 22.71 12.23
C LEU A 254 9.27 21.28 11.87
N VAL A 255 8.88 21.03 10.62
CA VAL A 255 8.55 19.69 10.14
C VAL A 255 9.63 19.21 9.16
N GLY A 256 10.28 18.10 9.52
CA GLY A 256 11.14 17.34 8.62
C GLY A 256 10.42 16.06 8.18
N SER A 257 9.87 16.04 6.97
CA SER A 257 9.07 14.92 6.44
C SER A 257 9.72 14.26 5.23
N PHE A 258 9.71 12.93 5.19
CA PHE A 258 10.14 12.11 4.05
C PHE A 258 9.68 10.67 4.20
N ASP A 259 9.71 9.90 3.10
CA ASP A 259 9.42 8.46 3.13
C ASP A 259 10.63 7.69 3.71
N ALA A 260 10.66 7.60 5.04
CA ALA A 260 11.74 6.95 5.78
C ALA A 260 11.71 5.42 5.62
N GLU A 261 10.53 4.82 5.40
CA GLU A 261 10.40 3.38 5.13
C GLU A 261 11.02 3.03 3.78
N GLN A 262 10.78 3.84 2.76
CA GLN A 262 11.40 3.66 1.45
C GLN A 262 12.94 3.67 1.57
N VAL A 263 13.51 4.64 2.25
CA VAL A 263 14.95 4.72 2.49
C VAL A 263 15.47 3.47 3.22
N ALA A 264 14.81 3.07 4.31
CA ALA A 264 15.19 1.89 5.09
C ALA A 264 15.14 0.59 4.26
N VAL A 265 14.10 0.40 3.47
CA VAL A 265 13.96 -0.79 2.60
C VAL A 265 15.00 -0.80 1.49
N GLN A 266 15.26 0.33 0.84
CA GLN A 266 16.20 0.42 -0.27
C GLN A 266 17.66 0.25 0.15
N LEU A 267 18.05 0.81 1.28
CA LEU A 267 19.45 0.80 1.73
C LEU A 267 19.77 -0.35 2.68
N LEU A 268 18.80 -0.76 3.51
CA LEU A 268 18.99 -1.76 4.56
C LEU A 268 18.17 -3.05 4.35
N GLY A 269 17.24 -3.03 3.41
CA GLY A 269 16.47 -4.22 3.01
C GLY A 269 15.27 -4.58 3.88
N ASP A 270 14.93 -3.77 4.90
CA ASP A 270 13.80 -4.05 5.79
C ASP A 270 13.22 -2.77 6.40
N SER A 271 11.89 -2.65 6.41
CA SER A 271 11.18 -1.53 7.03
C SER A 271 11.34 -1.44 8.56
N ILE A 272 11.85 -2.46 9.22
CA ILE A 272 12.09 -2.44 10.66
C ILE A 272 13.11 -1.36 11.08
N TYR A 273 13.93 -0.91 10.13
CA TYR A 273 14.96 0.11 10.35
C TYR A 273 14.46 1.54 10.19
N THR A 274 13.18 1.75 9.87
CA THR A 274 12.56 3.07 9.71
C THR A 274 12.69 3.93 10.97
N ASN A 275 12.41 3.37 12.15
CA ASN A 275 12.41 4.14 13.39
C ASN A 275 13.82 4.54 13.85
N PRO A 276 14.85 3.67 13.85
CA PRO A 276 16.24 4.09 14.09
C PRO A 276 16.74 5.13 13.08
N LEU A 277 16.29 5.06 11.82
CA LEU A 277 16.62 6.04 10.80
C LEU A 277 16.01 7.42 11.13
N LEU A 278 14.72 7.47 11.53
CA LEU A 278 14.08 8.72 11.99
C LEU A 278 14.75 9.29 13.25
N LEU A 279 15.21 8.44 14.18
CA LEU A 279 15.98 8.88 15.33
C LEU A 279 17.28 9.56 14.91
N GLY A 280 18.02 8.97 13.96
CA GLY A 280 19.24 9.56 13.41
C GLY A 280 18.99 10.90 12.70
N PHE A 281 17.85 10.99 11.97
CA PHE A 281 17.41 12.22 11.34
C PHE A 281 17.15 13.33 12.38
N ALA A 282 16.37 13.04 13.43
CA ALA A 282 16.04 13.97 14.48
C ALA A 282 17.29 14.40 15.27
N TRP A 283 18.23 13.47 15.51
CA TRP A 283 19.49 13.74 16.17
C TRP A 283 20.37 14.71 15.36
N GLN A 284 20.52 14.46 14.06
CA GLN A 284 21.29 15.33 13.17
C GLN A 284 20.67 16.74 13.03
N LYS A 285 19.34 16.86 13.19
CA LYS A 285 18.67 18.18 13.28
C LYS A 285 18.87 18.87 14.62
N GLY A 286 19.70 18.32 15.53
CA GLY A 286 19.97 18.91 16.84
C GLY A 286 18.74 18.88 17.76
N ARG A 287 17.93 17.81 17.74
CA ARG A 287 16.68 17.72 18.50
C ARG A 287 16.68 16.66 19.60
N VAL A 288 17.79 15.95 19.76
CA VAL A 288 17.97 14.93 20.80
C VAL A 288 19.16 15.32 21.69
N PRO A 289 18.94 15.55 23.01
CA PRO A 289 19.99 16.05 23.92
C PRO A 289 20.92 14.95 24.44
N LEU A 290 21.36 14.03 23.57
CA LEU A 290 22.17 12.87 23.90
C LEU A 290 23.36 12.75 22.97
N SER A 291 24.51 12.30 23.52
CA SER A 291 25.72 12.10 22.74
C SER A 291 25.54 10.96 21.71
N HIS A 292 26.26 11.07 20.59
CA HIS A 292 26.35 10.00 19.59
C HIS A 292 26.87 8.71 20.21
N ALA A 293 27.89 8.79 21.05
CA ALA A 293 28.50 7.64 21.70
C ALA A 293 27.51 6.88 22.60
N ALA A 294 26.71 7.61 23.38
CA ALA A 294 25.69 6.99 24.24
C ALA A 294 24.59 6.30 23.43
N LEU A 295 24.13 6.89 22.33
CA LEU A 295 23.14 6.27 21.44
C LEU A 295 23.70 5.02 20.77
N MET A 296 24.93 5.03 20.27
CA MET A 296 25.58 3.84 19.69
C MET A 296 25.75 2.75 20.74
N ARG A 297 26.12 3.11 21.97
CA ARG A 297 26.26 2.14 23.07
C ARG A 297 24.92 1.57 23.52
N ALA A 298 23.87 2.38 23.56
CA ALA A 298 22.52 1.89 23.86
C ALA A 298 22.04 0.86 22.82
N MET A 299 22.33 1.06 21.52
CA MET A 299 22.04 0.08 20.47
C MET A 299 22.81 -1.21 20.64
N GLU A 300 24.08 -1.16 21.09
CA GLU A 300 24.87 -2.35 21.41
C GLU A 300 24.25 -3.13 22.57
N LEU A 301 23.87 -2.45 23.64
CA LEU A 301 23.26 -3.07 24.83
C LEU A 301 21.89 -3.68 24.52
N ASN A 302 21.13 -3.10 23.59
CA ASN A 302 19.89 -3.69 23.12
C ASN A 302 20.07 -5.05 22.40
N GLY A 303 21.26 -5.33 21.85
CA GLY A 303 21.68 -6.63 21.36
C GLY A 303 20.96 -7.15 20.10
N VAL A 304 20.08 -6.35 19.49
CA VAL A 304 19.27 -6.77 18.33
C VAL A 304 19.74 -6.06 17.08
N GLN A 305 20.22 -6.83 16.09
CA GLN A 305 20.62 -6.27 14.76
C GLN A 305 21.50 -5.01 14.87
N ILE A 306 22.51 -5.06 15.73
CA ILE A 306 23.31 -3.90 16.16
C ILE A 306 23.82 -3.11 14.96
N ASP A 307 24.53 -3.76 14.04
CA ASP A 307 25.15 -3.07 12.89
C ASP A 307 24.13 -2.39 11.99
N ASN A 308 22.99 -3.06 11.76
CA ASN A 308 21.95 -2.50 10.91
C ASN A 308 21.23 -1.32 11.59
N ASN A 309 21.00 -1.38 12.90
CA ASN A 309 20.39 -0.27 13.64
C ASN A 309 21.32 0.95 13.68
N LYS A 310 22.63 0.74 13.88
CA LYS A 310 23.63 1.81 13.79
C LYS A 310 23.69 2.38 12.37
N ALA A 311 23.72 1.52 11.35
CA ALA A 311 23.69 1.97 9.96
C ALA A 311 22.42 2.75 9.64
N ALA A 312 21.24 2.34 10.15
CA ALA A 312 20.00 3.07 9.97
C ALA A 312 20.06 4.47 10.60
N PHE A 313 20.60 4.59 11.81
CA PHE A 313 20.81 5.88 12.45
C PHE A 313 21.72 6.78 11.60
N GLU A 314 22.85 6.27 11.11
CA GLU A 314 23.77 7.02 10.27
C GLU A 314 23.15 7.43 8.93
N TRP A 315 22.33 6.58 8.32
CA TRP A 315 21.55 6.95 7.14
C TRP A 315 20.52 8.04 7.44
N GLY A 316 19.91 8.01 8.62
CA GLY A 316 19.02 9.07 9.10
C GLY A 316 19.73 10.41 9.22
N ARG A 317 20.95 10.43 9.77
CA ARG A 317 21.81 11.61 9.82
C ARG A 317 22.06 12.19 8.42
N ARG A 318 22.37 11.32 7.45
CA ARG A 318 22.60 11.74 6.06
C ARG A 318 21.33 12.28 5.40
N CYS A 319 20.18 11.68 5.65
CA CYS A 319 18.89 12.22 5.18
C CYS A 319 18.61 13.62 5.73
N ALA A 320 19.00 13.89 6.98
CA ALA A 320 18.86 15.21 7.58
C ALA A 320 19.83 16.24 6.99
N HIS A 321 21.00 15.81 6.55
CA HIS A 321 22.01 16.66 5.93
C HIS A 321 21.70 16.93 4.46
N ASP A 322 21.48 15.90 3.66
CA ASP A 322 21.12 15.98 2.24
C ASP A 322 20.24 14.78 1.82
N LEU A 323 18.92 14.98 1.87
CA LEU A 323 17.96 13.97 1.49
C LEU A 323 18.02 13.61 0.00
N ALA A 324 18.26 14.61 -0.87
CA ALA A 324 18.31 14.42 -2.31
C ALA A 324 19.49 13.52 -2.71
N ALA A 325 20.67 13.74 -2.12
CA ALA A 325 21.84 12.90 -2.33
C ALA A 325 21.56 11.45 -1.90
N VAL A 326 20.91 11.21 -0.75
CA VAL A 326 20.54 9.86 -0.31
C VAL A 326 19.55 9.22 -1.27
N GLN A 327 18.52 9.95 -1.70
CA GLN A 327 17.52 9.43 -2.63
C GLN A 327 18.13 9.10 -4.01
N SER A 328 19.13 9.85 -4.46
CA SER A 328 19.82 9.59 -5.73
C SER A 328 20.51 8.22 -5.76
N LEU A 329 20.92 7.68 -4.62
CA LEU A 329 21.57 6.36 -4.53
C LEU A 329 20.66 5.21 -5.00
N PHE A 330 19.37 5.38 -4.93
CA PHE A 330 18.38 4.37 -5.33
C PHE A 330 17.39 4.87 -6.40
N ALA A 331 17.40 6.15 -6.78
CA ALA A 331 16.54 6.69 -7.83
C ALA A 331 16.70 5.96 -9.18
N ALA A 332 17.93 5.55 -9.53
CA ALA A 332 18.21 4.78 -10.73
C ALA A 332 17.68 3.31 -10.69
N ALA A 333 17.28 2.81 -9.51
CA ALA A 333 16.72 1.46 -9.33
C ALA A 333 15.20 1.46 -9.25
N GLN A 334 14.62 2.62 -9.14
CA GLN A 334 13.18 2.85 -9.11
C GLN A 334 12.80 3.84 -10.21
N VAL A 335 12.41 3.30 -11.35
CA VAL A 335 11.29 3.88 -12.06
C VAL A 335 10.03 3.43 -11.29
N ILE A 336 9.86 3.87 -10.04
CA ILE A 336 8.52 4.15 -9.54
C ILE A 336 8.25 5.54 -10.12
N GLU A 337 7.77 5.54 -11.34
CA GLU A 337 6.94 6.63 -11.79
C GLU A 337 5.93 6.89 -10.66
N PHE A 338 6.03 8.03 -9.97
CA PHE A 338 4.81 8.74 -9.65
C PHE A 338 4.02 8.68 -10.94
N VAL A 339 2.96 7.87 -10.98
CA VAL A 339 2.14 7.75 -12.17
C VAL A 339 1.56 9.14 -12.35
N LYS A 340 2.32 10.01 -13.03
CA LYS A 340 1.79 11.25 -13.57
C LYS A 340 0.60 10.75 -14.36
N GLN A 341 -0.60 11.11 -13.93
CA GLN A 341 -1.81 10.63 -14.59
C GLN A 341 -1.63 10.95 -16.09
N PRO A 342 -1.47 9.94 -16.95
CA PRO A 342 -1.19 10.20 -18.36
C PRO A 342 -2.34 11.03 -18.91
N GLY A 343 -2.06 12.02 -19.74
CA GLY A 343 -3.09 12.75 -20.44
C GLY A 343 -3.94 11.79 -21.28
N LEU A 344 -5.15 12.21 -21.66
CA LEU A 344 -6.11 11.36 -22.39
C LEU A 344 -5.48 10.66 -23.60
N THR A 345 -4.67 11.36 -24.38
CA THR A 345 -4.01 10.82 -25.59
C THR A 345 -3.06 9.68 -25.28
N GLU A 346 -2.19 9.86 -24.28
CA GLU A 346 -1.24 8.82 -23.85
C GLU A 346 -1.99 7.63 -23.23
N MET A 347 -3.01 7.90 -22.42
CA MET A 347 -3.87 6.90 -21.82
C MET A 347 -4.56 6.03 -22.89
N VAL A 348 -5.12 6.64 -23.94
CA VAL A 348 -5.79 5.92 -25.03
C VAL A 348 -4.77 5.10 -25.82
N ALA A 349 -3.59 5.66 -26.14
CA ALA A 349 -2.56 4.95 -26.89
C ALA A 349 -2.13 3.65 -26.20
N LYS A 350 -1.82 3.69 -24.91
CA LYS A 350 -1.42 2.51 -24.13
C LYS A 350 -2.55 1.46 -24.03
N ARG A 351 -3.81 1.90 -23.93
CA ARG A 351 -4.95 0.98 -23.90
C ARG A 351 -5.23 0.33 -25.24
N VAL A 352 -5.02 1.04 -26.32
CA VAL A 352 -5.07 0.49 -27.69
C VAL A 352 -3.99 -0.58 -27.87
N GLU A 353 -2.77 -0.33 -27.44
CA GLU A 353 -1.69 -1.33 -27.46
C GLU A 353 -2.08 -2.58 -26.64
N PHE A 354 -2.59 -2.37 -25.42
CA PHE A 354 -3.03 -3.49 -24.58
C PHE A 354 -4.16 -4.30 -25.23
N LEU A 355 -5.20 -3.64 -25.77
CA LEU A 355 -6.34 -4.31 -26.41
C LEU A 355 -5.93 -5.04 -27.69
N THR A 356 -4.94 -4.55 -28.42
CA THR A 356 -4.33 -5.25 -29.55
C THR A 356 -3.66 -6.55 -29.08
N GLY A 357 -2.95 -6.50 -27.96
CA GLY A 357 -2.40 -7.69 -27.30
C GLY A 357 -3.45 -8.62 -26.70
N TYR A 358 -4.57 -8.07 -26.21
CA TYR A 358 -5.69 -8.79 -25.62
C TYR A 358 -6.45 -9.62 -26.66
N GLN A 359 -6.85 -9.01 -27.77
CA GLN A 359 -7.57 -9.63 -28.88
C GLN A 359 -6.82 -9.38 -30.19
N ASP A 360 -7.09 -8.25 -30.83
CA ASP A 360 -6.52 -7.84 -32.11
C ASP A 360 -6.67 -6.31 -32.34
N ALA A 361 -6.13 -5.82 -33.45
CA ALA A 361 -6.17 -4.41 -33.81
C ALA A 361 -7.60 -3.91 -34.10
N ALA A 362 -8.47 -4.74 -34.64
CA ALA A 362 -9.86 -4.36 -34.94
C ALA A 362 -10.66 -4.11 -33.65
N TYR A 363 -10.46 -4.95 -32.65
CA TYR A 363 -11.06 -4.78 -31.32
C TYR A 363 -10.56 -3.50 -30.64
N ALA A 364 -9.25 -3.23 -30.72
CA ALA A 364 -8.67 -2.00 -30.20
C ALA A 364 -9.17 -0.73 -30.94
N ALA A 365 -9.37 -0.83 -32.26
CA ALA A 365 -9.92 0.30 -33.05
C ALA A 365 -11.36 0.66 -32.64
N GLN A 366 -12.20 -0.32 -32.27
CA GLN A 366 -13.54 -0.06 -31.74
C GLN A 366 -13.51 0.73 -30.43
N TYR A 367 -12.58 0.42 -29.55
CA TYR A 367 -12.38 1.18 -28.31
C TYR A 367 -11.99 2.63 -28.63
N ARG A 368 -10.98 2.82 -29.49
CA ARG A 368 -10.47 4.14 -29.85
C ARG A 368 -11.57 5.01 -30.47
N ALA A 369 -12.26 4.51 -31.47
CA ALA A 369 -13.34 5.23 -32.16
C ALA A 369 -14.44 5.69 -31.19
N PHE A 370 -14.78 4.84 -30.20
CA PHE A 370 -15.79 5.20 -29.22
C PHE A 370 -15.31 6.30 -28.27
N VAL A 371 -14.07 6.24 -27.79
CA VAL A 371 -13.48 7.30 -26.94
C VAL A 371 -13.34 8.61 -27.71
N ASP A 372 -12.90 8.58 -28.95
CA ASP A 372 -12.76 9.77 -29.82
C ASP A 372 -14.14 10.44 -30.03
N LYS A 373 -15.22 9.65 -30.19
CA LYS A 373 -16.60 10.16 -30.26
C LYS A 373 -17.00 10.92 -28.99
N VAL A 374 -16.72 10.34 -27.82
CA VAL A 374 -17.02 10.98 -26.51
C VAL A 374 -16.23 12.27 -26.35
N GLN A 375 -14.95 12.24 -26.68
CA GLN A 375 -14.08 13.42 -26.62
C GLN A 375 -14.59 14.54 -27.52
N ALA A 376 -15.00 14.23 -28.75
CA ALA A 376 -15.55 15.20 -29.68
C ALA A 376 -16.88 15.83 -29.18
N ALA A 377 -17.71 15.05 -28.49
CA ALA A 377 -18.94 15.55 -27.88
C ALA A 377 -18.66 16.44 -26.67
N GLU A 378 -17.73 16.05 -25.77
CA GLU A 378 -17.34 16.85 -24.61
C GLU A 378 -16.66 18.16 -25.01
N ALA A 379 -15.82 18.15 -26.03
CA ALA A 379 -15.12 19.34 -26.54
C ALA A 379 -16.08 20.46 -27.02
N ARG A 380 -17.31 20.12 -27.36
CA ARG A 380 -18.35 21.14 -27.70
C ARG A 380 -18.81 21.95 -26.49
N LEU A 381 -18.59 21.43 -25.28
CA LEU A 381 -18.97 22.10 -24.03
C LEU A 381 -17.85 22.97 -23.44
N GLY A 382 -16.61 22.80 -23.92
CA GLY A 382 -15.43 23.50 -23.43
C GLY A 382 -14.17 22.66 -23.45
N SER A 383 -13.17 23.06 -22.68
CA SER A 383 -11.84 22.39 -22.64
C SER A 383 -11.76 21.18 -21.71
N SER A 384 -12.85 20.73 -21.11
CA SER A 384 -12.88 19.54 -20.23
C SER A 384 -12.61 18.26 -21.01
N THR A 385 -11.91 17.30 -20.39
CA THR A 385 -11.71 15.92 -20.87
C THR A 385 -12.17 14.89 -19.86
N ARG A 386 -12.87 15.31 -18.81
CA ARG A 386 -13.23 14.45 -17.65
C ARG A 386 -14.12 13.27 -18.02
N LEU A 387 -15.11 13.49 -18.91
CA LEU A 387 -15.99 12.42 -19.38
C LEU A 387 -15.23 11.46 -20.30
N ALA A 388 -14.47 11.98 -21.25
CA ALA A 388 -13.65 11.18 -22.15
C ALA A 388 -12.61 10.34 -21.40
N GLU A 389 -11.96 10.89 -20.38
CA GLU A 389 -11.05 10.16 -19.52
C GLU A 389 -11.75 9.06 -18.70
N ALA A 390 -12.94 9.33 -18.15
CA ALA A 390 -13.73 8.33 -17.45
C ALA A 390 -14.11 7.17 -18.39
N VAL A 391 -14.65 7.51 -19.59
CA VAL A 391 -15.00 6.50 -20.58
C VAL A 391 -13.77 5.73 -21.06
N ALA A 392 -12.65 6.40 -21.31
CA ALA A 392 -11.41 5.74 -21.71
C ALA A 392 -10.94 4.71 -20.66
N ARG A 393 -11.06 5.02 -19.36
CA ARG A 393 -10.69 4.10 -18.27
C ARG A 393 -11.64 2.92 -18.15
N TYR A 394 -12.93 3.18 -18.17
CA TYR A 394 -13.91 2.18 -17.74
C TYR A 394 -14.47 1.35 -18.90
N LEU A 395 -14.54 1.88 -20.11
CA LEU A 395 -14.77 1.07 -21.31
C LEU A 395 -13.61 0.08 -21.53
N PHE A 396 -12.35 0.55 -21.39
CA PHE A 396 -11.19 -0.33 -21.44
C PHE A 396 -11.30 -1.46 -20.41
N LYS A 397 -11.64 -1.13 -19.16
CA LYS A 397 -11.79 -2.13 -18.09
C LYS A 397 -12.82 -3.19 -18.43
N LEU A 398 -13.95 -2.79 -19.02
CA LEU A 398 -14.99 -3.72 -19.45
C LEU A 398 -14.56 -4.53 -20.67
N MET A 399 -13.88 -3.92 -21.65
CA MET A 399 -13.41 -4.61 -22.86
C MET A 399 -12.24 -5.56 -22.58
N ALA A 400 -11.38 -5.25 -21.60
CA ALA A 400 -10.27 -6.09 -21.17
C ALA A 400 -10.65 -6.98 -19.97
N TYR A 401 -11.85 -7.55 -19.99
CA TYR A 401 -12.28 -8.48 -18.93
C TYR A 401 -11.35 -9.70 -18.88
N LYS A 402 -11.08 -10.18 -17.66
CA LYS A 402 -10.05 -11.20 -17.43
C LYS A 402 -10.64 -12.58 -17.46
N ASP A 403 -10.87 -13.08 -18.68
CA ASP A 403 -11.21 -14.47 -18.92
C ASP A 403 -10.01 -15.42 -18.76
N GLU A 404 -10.19 -16.67 -19.02
CA GLU A 404 -9.19 -17.71 -18.88
C GLU A 404 -7.98 -17.48 -19.82
N TYR A 405 -8.23 -16.98 -21.03
CA TYR A 405 -7.18 -16.65 -22.00
C TYR A 405 -6.33 -15.47 -21.52
N GLU A 406 -6.99 -14.43 -21.02
CA GLU A 406 -6.28 -13.24 -20.53
C GLU A 406 -5.52 -13.50 -19.23
N VAL A 407 -6.13 -14.22 -18.29
CA VAL A 407 -5.43 -14.64 -17.07
C VAL A 407 -4.20 -15.47 -17.42
N ALA A 408 -4.31 -16.37 -18.38
CA ALA A 408 -3.19 -17.18 -18.86
C ALA A 408 -2.08 -16.32 -19.48
N ARG A 409 -2.45 -15.38 -20.36
CA ARG A 409 -1.50 -14.43 -20.98
C ARG A 409 -0.75 -13.61 -19.93
N LEU A 410 -1.48 -13.04 -18.96
CA LEU A 410 -0.91 -12.18 -17.92
C LEU A 410 -0.01 -12.94 -16.93
N HIS A 411 -0.24 -14.23 -16.70
CA HIS A 411 0.66 -15.05 -15.87
C HIS A 411 1.93 -15.48 -16.60
N THR A 412 1.92 -15.47 -17.92
CA THR A 412 3.07 -15.80 -18.77
C THR A 412 3.78 -14.56 -19.30
N ASP A 413 3.26 -13.37 -19.01
CA ASP A 413 3.82 -12.10 -19.43
C ASP A 413 5.25 -11.92 -18.94
N LYS A 414 6.10 -11.36 -19.85
CA LYS A 414 7.51 -11.14 -19.58
C LYS A 414 7.73 -10.19 -18.41
N ALA A 415 6.95 -9.13 -18.31
CA ALA A 415 7.09 -8.16 -17.21
C ALA A 415 6.86 -8.81 -15.84
N PHE A 416 5.89 -9.71 -15.73
CA PHE A 416 5.65 -10.44 -14.49
C PHE A 416 6.78 -11.41 -14.16
N THR A 417 7.28 -12.15 -15.13
CA THR A 417 8.39 -13.10 -14.93
C THR A 417 9.71 -12.40 -14.61
N ASP A 418 9.99 -11.29 -15.27
CA ASP A 418 11.18 -10.47 -15.00
C ASP A 418 11.10 -9.86 -13.60
N LYS A 419 9.90 -9.43 -13.15
CA LYS A 419 9.68 -8.96 -11.78
C LYS A 419 10.02 -10.04 -10.75
N ILE A 420 9.56 -11.28 -10.93
CA ILE A 420 9.90 -12.39 -10.04
C ILE A 420 11.42 -12.64 -10.06
N ALA A 421 12.04 -12.70 -11.24
CA ALA A 421 13.47 -12.91 -11.39
C ALA A 421 14.30 -11.77 -10.75
N ALA A 422 13.81 -10.54 -10.78
CA ALA A 422 14.44 -9.42 -10.09
C ALA A 422 14.33 -9.53 -8.56
N MET A 423 13.24 -10.10 -8.04
CA MET A 423 12.98 -10.19 -6.60
C MET A 423 13.62 -11.40 -5.93
N PHE A 424 13.84 -12.52 -6.65
CA PHE A 424 14.28 -13.78 -6.07
C PHE A 424 15.60 -14.27 -6.64
N GLU A 425 16.35 -15.01 -5.82
CA GLU A 425 17.57 -15.71 -6.16
C GLU A 425 17.50 -17.18 -5.72
N GLY A 426 18.38 -18.01 -6.31
CA GLY A 426 18.40 -19.46 -6.09
C GLY A 426 17.41 -20.21 -6.99
N ASP A 427 17.35 -21.52 -6.80
CA ASP A 427 16.39 -22.37 -7.50
C ASP A 427 15.01 -22.24 -6.86
N TYR A 428 14.05 -21.75 -7.64
CA TYR A 428 12.69 -21.60 -7.17
C TYR A 428 11.67 -22.13 -8.17
N ARG A 429 10.53 -22.50 -7.67
CA ARG A 429 9.35 -22.87 -8.45
C ARG A 429 8.18 -21.94 -8.19
N ILE A 430 7.42 -21.66 -9.24
CA ILE A 430 6.21 -20.84 -9.15
C ILE A 430 5.01 -21.78 -9.05
N VAL A 431 4.23 -21.64 -7.99
CA VAL A 431 2.98 -22.35 -7.77
C VAL A 431 1.83 -21.36 -7.94
N HIS A 432 0.89 -21.67 -8.83
CA HIS A 432 -0.27 -20.85 -9.12
C HIS A 432 -1.47 -21.30 -8.30
N HIS A 433 -2.29 -20.33 -7.82
CA HIS A 433 -3.50 -20.59 -7.05
C HIS A 433 -4.71 -20.17 -7.84
N MET A 434 -5.41 -21.13 -8.47
CA MET A 434 -6.50 -20.90 -9.42
C MET A 434 -7.71 -21.80 -9.14
N ALA A 435 -8.84 -21.43 -9.66
CA ALA A 435 -10.08 -22.23 -9.67
C ALA A 435 -10.62 -22.35 -11.10
N PRO A 436 -9.95 -23.16 -11.97
CA PRO A 436 -10.40 -23.31 -13.35
C PRO A 436 -11.84 -23.88 -13.39
N PRO A 437 -12.78 -23.28 -14.12
CA PRO A 437 -14.21 -23.66 -14.07
C PRO A 437 -14.48 -25.14 -14.35
N LEU A 438 -13.65 -25.78 -15.20
CA LEU A 438 -13.80 -27.19 -15.58
C LEU A 438 -13.17 -28.18 -14.60
N MET A 439 -12.30 -27.72 -13.68
CA MET A 439 -11.51 -28.59 -12.79
C MET A 439 -11.68 -28.27 -11.31
N ALA A 440 -12.23 -27.11 -10.98
CA ALA A 440 -12.31 -26.66 -9.60
C ALA A 440 -13.44 -27.38 -8.84
N LYS A 441 -13.14 -27.76 -7.60
CA LYS A 441 -14.14 -28.26 -6.66
C LYS A 441 -15.06 -27.13 -6.22
N ARG A 442 -16.28 -27.48 -5.80
CA ARG A 442 -17.23 -26.53 -5.18
C ARG A 442 -17.32 -26.78 -3.68
N ASN A 443 -17.49 -25.71 -2.90
CA ASN A 443 -17.78 -25.80 -1.48
C ASN A 443 -19.28 -26.04 -1.23
N GLU A 444 -19.69 -26.16 0.04
CA GLU A 444 -21.10 -26.37 0.45
C GLU A 444 -22.05 -25.25 -0.04
N LYS A 445 -21.52 -24.06 -0.34
CA LYS A 445 -22.28 -22.93 -0.90
C LYS A 445 -22.33 -22.93 -2.44
N GLY A 446 -21.78 -23.96 -3.09
CA GLY A 446 -21.69 -24.04 -4.54
C GLY A 446 -20.60 -23.17 -5.18
N GLU A 447 -19.79 -22.46 -4.39
CA GLU A 447 -18.72 -21.60 -4.87
C GLU A 447 -17.48 -22.44 -5.25
N LEU A 448 -16.77 -22.02 -6.30
CA LEU A 448 -15.54 -22.67 -6.73
C LEU A 448 -14.44 -22.49 -5.68
N VAL A 449 -13.69 -23.55 -5.41
CA VAL A 449 -12.57 -23.54 -4.46
C VAL A 449 -11.24 -23.52 -5.21
N LYS A 450 -10.33 -22.61 -4.82
CA LYS A 450 -8.99 -22.53 -5.41
C LYS A 450 -8.16 -23.78 -5.10
N GLN A 451 -7.36 -24.16 -6.08
CA GLN A 451 -6.40 -25.25 -5.99
C GLN A 451 -4.99 -24.72 -6.34
N SER A 452 -3.98 -25.41 -5.85
CA SER A 452 -2.59 -25.09 -6.11
C SER A 452 -2.06 -25.94 -7.26
N PHE A 453 -1.43 -25.31 -8.23
CA PHE A 453 -0.85 -25.95 -9.41
C PHE A 453 0.64 -25.67 -9.50
N GLY A 454 1.40 -26.73 -9.70
CA GLY A 454 2.86 -26.66 -9.82
C GLY A 454 3.35 -26.00 -11.13
N PRO A 455 4.68 -26.03 -11.36
CA PRO A 455 5.32 -25.32 -12.49
C PRO A 455 4.83 -25.74 -13.88
N TRP A 456 4.29 -26.96 -14.03
CA TRP A 456 3.74 -27.46 -15.29
C TRP A 456 2.60 -26.58 -15.82
N LEU A 457 1.82 -25.96 -14.89
CA LEU A 457 0.69 -25.12 -15.28
C LEU A 457 1.16 -23.92 -16.12
N ARG A 458 2.34 -23.38 -15.88
CA ARG A 458 2.86 -22.25 -16.65
C ARG A 458 2.96 -22.55 -18.14
N ARG A 459 3.35 -23.79 -18.51
CA ARG A 459 3.39 -24.21 -19.91
C ARG A 459 1.99 -24.29 -20.49
N ALA A 460 1.05 -24.87 -19.75
CA ALA A 460 -0.35 -24.95 -20.16
C ALA A 460 -0.98 -23.55 -20.33
N LEU A 461 -0.68 -22.61 -19.41
CA LEU A 461 -1.10 -21.21 -19.51
C LEU A 461 -0.49 -20.53 -20.74
N GLY A 462 0.78 -20.82 -21.10
CA GLY A 462 1.40 -20.29 -22.33
C GLY A 462 0.63 -20.70 -23.58
N VAL A 463 0.25 -21.98 -23.67
CA VAL A 463 -0.59 -22.48 -24.78
C VAL A 463 -1.97 -21.82 -24.77
N LEU A 464 -2.62 -21.78 -23.60
CA LEU A 464 -3.96 -21.20 -23.47
C LEU A 464 -3.98 -19.71 -23.84
N GLY A 465 -3.01 -18.93 -23.38
CA GLY A 465 -2.86 -17.51 -23.73
C GLY A 465 -2.69 -17.27 -25.24
N GLY A 466 -2.03 -18.21 -25.94
CA GLY A 466 -1.93 -18.21 -27.42
C GLY A 466 -3.24 -18.43 -28.15
N LEU A 467 -4.22 -19.09 -27.50
CA LEU A 467 -5.54 -19.38 -28.07
C LEU A 467 -6.55 -18.22 -27.92
N LYS A 468 -6.11 -17.01 -27.58
CA LYS A 468 -6.95 -15.81 -27.43
C LYS A 468 -7.83 -15.50 -28.66
N GLY A 469 -7.42 -15.91 -29.86
CA GLY A 469 -8.20 -15.76 -31.10
C GLY A 469 -9.49 -16.57 -31.15
N LEU A 470 -9.68 -17.56 -30.26
CA LEU A 470 -10.94 -18.32 -30.14
C LEU A 470 -12.02 -17.56 -29.38
N ARG A 471 -11.63 -16.49 -28.66
CA ARG A 471 -12.55 -15.68 -27.83
C ARG A 471 -13.72 -15.14 -28.64
N GLY A 472 -14.94 -15.44 -28.19
CA GLY A 472 -16.17 -15.04 -28.86
C GLY A 472 -16.54 -15.84 -30.09
N GLY A 473 -15.70 -16.79 -30.54
CA GLY A 473 -15.97 -17.69 -31.66
C GLY A 473 -16.76 -18.94 -31.26
N VAL A 474 -17.09 -19.78 -32.26
CA VAL A 474 -17.82 -21.02 -32.05
C VAL A 474 -17.09 -22.02 -31.17
N LEU A 475 -15.74 -22.00 -31.24
CA LEU A 475 -14.82 -22.86 -30.47
C LEU A 475 -14.44 -22.28 -29.10
N ASP A 476 -15.02 -21.15 -28.69
CA ASP A 476 -14.80 -20.56 -27.36
C ASP A 476 -15.52 -21.37 -26.28
N LEU A 477 -14.82 -22.31 -25.67
CA LEU A 477 -15.35 -23.17 -24.61
C LEU A 477 -15.72 -22.38 -23.35
N PHE A 478 -14.99 -21.33 -23.02
CA PHE A 478 -15.21 -20.51 -21.82
C PHE A 478 -16.29 -19.46 -22.04
N GLY A 479 -16.39 -18.92 -23.24
CA GLY A 479 -17.30 -17.85 -23.60
C GLY A 479 -18.78 -18.17 -23.48
N LYS A 480 -19.12 -19.44 -23.30
CA LYS A 480 -20.53 -19.92 -23.11
C LYS A 480 -20.97 -19.87 -21.65
N THR A 481 -20.04 -19.59 -20.70
CA THR A 481 -20.39 -19.47 -19.29
C THR A 481 -21.24 -18.22 -19.03
N ALA A 482 -22.11 -18.26 -18.03
CA ALA A 482 -22.97 -17.12 -17.66
C ALA A 482 -22.12 -15.88 -17.30
N GLU A 483 -20.96 -16.08 -16.65
CA GLU A 483 -20.03 -15.00 -16.30
C GLU A 483 -19.50 -14.29 -17.56
N ARG A 484 -19.06 -15.03 -18.58
CA ARG A 484 -18.52 -14.45 -19.81
C ARG A 484 -19.60 -13.81 -20.69
N GLN A 485 -20.81 -14.36 -20.70
CA GLN A 485 -21.96 -13.74 -21.37
C GLN A 485 -22.30 -12.40 -20.71
N MET A 486 -22.36 -12.36 -19.39
CA MET A 486 -22.62 -11.16 -18.62
C MET A 486 -21.54 -10.08 -18.86
N GLU A 487 -20.24 -10.44 -18.89
CA GLU A 487 -19.16 -9.49 -19.17
C GLU A 487 -19.26 -8.88 -20.57
N ARG A 488 -19.63 -9.66 -21.57
CA ARG A 488 -19.86 -9.15 -22.93
C ARG A 488 -21.10 -8.26 -23.00
N ALA A 489 -22.17 -8.63 -22.31
CA ALA A 489 -23.37 -7.79 -22.24
C ALA A 489 -23.08 -6.43 -21.58
N LEU A 490 -22.28 -6.39 -20.52
CA LEU A 490 -21.88 -5.16 -19.83
C LEU A 490 -21.17 -4.17 -20.75
N ILE A 491 -20.40 -4.63 -21.73
CA ILE A 491 -19.74 -3.75 -22.71
C ILE A 491 -20.79 -3.00 -23.53
N GLN A 492 -21.80 -3.73 -23.99
CA GLN A 492 -22.88 -3.14 -24.81
C GLN A 492 -23.80 -2.24 -23.98
N GLU A 493 -24.17 -2.68 -22.78
CA GLU A 493 -24.96 -1.88 -21.83
C GLU A 493 -24.26 -0.55 -21.51
N TYR A 494 -22.95 -0.61 -21.26
CA TYR A 494 -22.15 0.60 -20.99
C TYR A 494 -22.09 1.53 -22.19
N ARG A 495 -21.86 0.99 -23.40
CA ARG A 495 -21.85 1.80 -24.62
C ARG A 495 -23.19 2.48 -24.84
N ALA A 496 -24.29 1.75 -24.72
CA ALA A 496 -25.64 2.30 -24.87
C ALA A 496 -25.92 3.41 -23.83
N CYS A 497 -25.51 3.19 -22.60
CA CYS A 497 -25.62 4.20 -21.54
C CYS A 497 -24.84 5.48 -21.90
N ILE A 498 -23.58 5.36 -22.31
CA ILE A 498 -22.79 6.54 -22.70
C ILE A 498 -23.42 7.25 -23.90
N GLU A 499 -23.95 6.55 -24.90
CA GLU A 499 -24.67 7.15 -26.04
C GLU A 499 -25.89 7.97 -25.56
N GLU A 500 -26.67 7.43 -24.60
CA GLU A 500 -27.79 8.17 -24.00
C GLU A 500 -27.29 9.45 -23.29
N LEU A 501 -26.17 9.37 -22.56
CA LEU A 501 -25.58 10.53 -21.91
C LEU A 501 -25.14 11.59 -22.92
N LEU A 502 -24.53 11.17 -24.03
CA LEU A 502 -24.10 12.12 -25.08
C LEU A 502 -25.27 12.85 -25.74
N GLY A 503 -26.43 12.20 -25.86
CA GLY A 503 -27.66 12.80 -26.41
C GLY A 503 -28.25 13.93 -25.54
N GLY A 504 -27.98 13.91 -24.23
CA GLY A 504 -28.49 14.92 -23.29
C GLY A 504 -27.39 15.72 -22.56
N LEU A 505 -26.17 15.73 -23.11
CA LEU A 505 -25.01 16.31 -22.45
C LEU A 505 -25.00 17.83 -22.49
N THR A 506 -24.97 18.47 -21.30
CA THR A 506 -24.84 19.93 -21.14
C THR A 506 -23.75 20.21 -20.09
N PRO A 507 -23.24 21.44 -19.99
CA PRO A 507 -22.25 21.80 -18.96
C PRO A 507 -22.72 21.50 -17.54
N GLU A 508 -24.00 21.71 -17.23
CA GLU A 508 -24.59 21.50 -15.90
C GLU A 508 -24.69 20.00 -15.58
N ARG A 509 -24.87 19.15 -16.58
CA ARG A 509 -25.05 17.71 -16.47
C ARG A 509 -23.74 16.93 -16.58
N LEU A 510 -22.63 17.60 -16.94
CA LEU A 510 -21.33 16.95 -17.15
C LEU A 510 -20.83 16.22 -15.90
N ALA A 511 -21.02 16.79 -14.71
CA ALA A 511 -20.59 16.17 -13.46
C ALA A 511 -21.32 14.82 -13.22
N LEU A 512 -22.64 14.79 -13.44
CA LEU A 512 -23.45 13.56 -13.32
C LEU A 512 -23.08 12.54 -14.41
N ALA A 513 -22.84 12.99 -15.63
CA ALA A 513 -22.39 12.10 -16.71
C ALA A 513 -21.06 11.43 -16.39
N VAL A 514 -20.10 12.16 -15.81
CA VAL A 514 -18.82 11.62 -15.35
C VAL A 514 -19.02 10.60 -14.22
N GLU A 515 -19.91 10.88 -13.27
CA GLU A 515 -20.22 9.95 -12.18
C GLU A 515 -20.83 8.64 -12.71
N ILE A 516 -21.78 8.71 -13.63
CA ILE A 516 -22.36 7.54 -14.29
C ILE A 516 -21.30 6.77 -15.06
N ALA A 517 -20.45 7.44 -15.83
CA ALA A 517 -19.38 6.82 -16.61
C ALA A 517 -18.36 6.07 -15.73
N ARG A 518 -18.24 6.43 -14.44
CA ARG A 518 -17.32 5.80 -13.47
C ARG A 518 -17.88 4.56 -12.80
N ILE A 519 -19.15 4.25 -12.92
CA ILE A 519 -19.78 3.10 -12.24
C ILE A 519 -19.00 1.78 -12.41
N PRO A 520 -18.46 1.42 -13.61
CA PRO A 520 -17.71 0.18 -13.75
C PRO A 520 -16.44 0.10 -12.89
N GLU A 521 -16.00 1.21 -12.29
CA GLU A 521 -14.93 1.18 -11.27
C GLU A 521 -15.25 0.20 -10.14
N ASN A 522 -16.51 0.11 -9.75
CA ASN A 522 -16.98 -0.70 -8.64
C ASN A 522 -17.20 -2.18 -9.01
N ILE A 523 -17.18 -2.55 -10.31
CA ILE A 523 -17.31 -3.93 -10.76
C ILE A 523 -15.93 -4.58 -10.73
N ARG A 524 -15.60 -5.30 -9.63
CA ARG A 524 -14.26 -5.84 -9.37
C ARG A 524 -14.32 -7.28 -8.90
N GLY A 525 -13.27 -8.05 -9.19
CA GLY A 525 -13.09 -9.41 -8.71
C GLY A 525 -13.41 -10.48 -9.74
N TYR A 526 -13.62 -11.70 -9.28
CA TYR A 526 -13.85 -12.90 -10.10
C TYR A 526 -15.01 -13.70 -9.50
N GLY A 527 -15.78 -14.42 -10.34
CA GLY A 527 -16.86 -15.29 -9.93
C GLY A 527 -17.84 -14.60 -8.96
N HIS A 528 -18.20 -15.28 -7.87
CA HIS A 528 -19.15 -14.79 -6.87
C HIS A 528 -18.77 -13.43 -6.23
N VAL A 529 -17.48 -13.09 -6.17
CA VAL A 529 -17.02 -11.77 -5.68
C VAL A 529 -17.41 -10.68 -6.69
N LYS A 530 -17.22 -10.95 -7.98
CA LYS A 530 -17.61 -10.02 -9.06
C LYS A 530 -19.12 -9.86 -9.15
N GLU A 531 -19.87 -10.95 -9.00
CA GLU A 531 -21.35 -10.91 -9.00
C GLU A 531 -21.89 -10.02 -7.89
N ARG A 532 -21.34 -10.14 -6.66
CA ARG A 532 -21.73 -9.29 -5.53
C ARG A 532 -21.46 -7.81 -5.81
N HIS A 533 -20.28 -7.49 -6.35
CA HIS A 533 -19.93 -6.12 -6.71
C HIS A 533 -20.78 -5.58 -7.86
N LEU A 534 -21.07 -6.41 -8.86
CA LEU A 534 -21.95 -6.06 -9.97
C LEU A 534 -23.37 -5.72 -9.50
N LYS A 535 -23.93 -6.52 -8.59
CA LYS A 535 -25.26 -6.25 -8.02
C LYS A 535 -25.31 -4.88 -7.33
N ALA A 536 -24.29 -4.53 -6.55
CA ALA A 536 -24.21 -3.23 -5.90
C ALA A 536 -24.02 -2.10 -6.92
N ALA A 537 -23.16 -2.29 -7.92
CA ALA A 537 -22.91 -1.32 -8.97
C ALA A 537 -24.15 -1.05 -9.84
N ARG A 538 -24.94 -2.09 -10.17
CA ARG A 538 -26.20 -1.94 -10.90
C ARG A 538 -27.20 -1.08 -10.13
N ALA A 539 -27.39 -1.32 -8.84
CA ALA A 539 -28.30 -0.51 -8.02
C ALA A 539 -27.89 0.98 -8.02
N GLN A 540 -26.58 1.27 -7.95
CA GLN A 540 -26.07 2.64 -8.06
C GLN A 540 -26.29 3.19 -9.48
N TRP A 541 -26.04 2.39 -10.51
CA TRP A 541 -26.22 2.77 -11.91
C TRP A 541 -27.67 3.17 -12.20
N ASP A 542 -28.62 2.31 -11.80
CA ASP A 542 -30.06 2.57 -11.99
C ASP A 542 -30.50 3.86 -11.29
N GLY A 543 -30.01 4.11 -10.06
CA GLY A 543 -30.28 5.35 -9.33
C GLY A 543 -29.78 6.61 -10.03
N LEU A 544 -28.52 6.59 -10.51
CA LEU A 544 -27.95 7.74 -11.23
C LEU A 544 -28.59 7.96 -12.61
N MET A 545 -28.97 6.87 -13.31
CA MET A 545 -29.69 6.97 -14.58
C MET A 545 -31.11 7.49 -14.39
N ALA A 546 -31.80 7.14 -13.30
CA ALA A 546 -33.09 7.73 -12.96
C ALA A 546 -32.95 9.24 -12.72
N GLN A 547 -31.91 9.68 -12.01
CA GLN A 547 -31.59 11.10 -11.83
C GLN A 547 -31.28 11.78 -13.18
N TRP A 548 -30.52 11.11 -14.06
CA TRP A 548 -30.22 11.62 -15.40
C TRP A 548 -31.48 11.84 -16.23
N ARG A 549 -32.45 10.93 -16.16
CA ARG A 549 -33.73 10.99 -16.88
C ARG A 549 -34.75 11.92 -16.25
N GLY A 550 -34.45 12.55 -15.10
CA GLY A 550 -35.34 13.49 -14.42
C GLY A 550 -36.46 12.82 -13.60
N SER A 551 -36.37 11.51 -13.31
CA SER A 551 -37.30 10.82 -12.42
C SER A 551 -36.96 11.18 -10.95
N PRO A 552 -37.97 11.42 -10.05
CA PRO A 552 -37.70 11.65 -8.64
C PRO A 552 -37.01 10.43 -8.03
N THR A 553 -35.80 10.64 -7.49
CA THR A 553 -35.05 9.59 -6.81
C THR A 553 -35.70 9.29 -5.46
N ALA A 554 -36.00 8.02 -5.18
CA ALA A 554 -36.21 7.60 -3.79
C ALA A 554 -34.92 7.90 -3.00
N GLU A 555 -35.02 8.74 -1.97
CA GLU A 555 -33.88 9.09 -1.10
C GLU A 555 -33.14 7.83 -0.64
N PRO A 556 -31.81 7.80 -0.73
CA PRO A 556 -31.06 6.69 -0.15
C PRO A 556 -31.25 6.74 1.36
N ARG A 557 -31.83 5.68 1.93
CA ARG A 557 -31.86 5.48 3.38
C ARG A 557 -30.42 5.62 3.90
N ARG A 558 -30.14 6.72 4.60
CA ARG A 558 -28.92 6.88 5.39
C ARG A 558 -28.86 5.69 6.35
N GLN A 559 -27.98 4.74 6.09
CA GLN A 559 -27.60 3.79 7.13
C GLN A 559 -26.88 4.62 8.20
N ALA A 560 -27.51 4.70 9.36
CA ALA A 560 -26.91 5.26 10.55
C ALA A 560 -25.62 4.50 10.86
N ALA A 561 -24.59 5.24 11.26
CA ALA A 561 -23.23 4.82 11.57
C ALA A 561 -23.16 3.79 12.71
#